data_13b3ef9a283064535603933508a83322
#
_entry.id   13b3ef9a283064535603933508a83322
#
_cell.length_a   1.000
_cell.length_b   1.000
_cell.length_c   1.000
_cell.angle_alpha   90.00
_cell.angle_beta   90.00
_cell.angle_gamma   90.00
#
_symmetry.space_group_name_H-M   'P 1'
#
loop_
_entity.id
_entity.type
_entity.pdbx_description
1 polymer ?
#
loop_
_entity_poly.entity_id
_entity_poly.type
_entity_poly.pdbx_seq_one_letter_code
_entity_poly.pdbx_strand_id
1 'polypeptide(L)'
;MVAMSAKHVTLIVLIALLSPFVPINTKLILEKYVALFNPSREEVRQFFCTTWQKHTDGSLLTPLEMLASQWMELHPEFQAILSDPSGALEQEFTPEKGITNPFLHLSMHLSISEQISIDQPPGIRQIANTLSKKLDSEHEAQHQIMECLGQVLWQAQRDASALDANTYLESLRKLL
;
A
#
# COMPACT_ATOMS: atom_id res chain seq x y z
N MET A 1 8.75 -13.25 19.62
CA MET A 1 8.50 -12.13 18.69
C MET A 1 8.71 -12.68 17.29
N VAL A 2 7.63 -13.11 16.62
CA VAL A 2 7.69 -13.76 15.31
C VAL A 2 7.86 -12.68 14.25
N ALA A 3 8.97 -12.71 13.51
CA ALA A 3 9.20 -11.83 12.38
C ALA A 3 8.09 -12.07 11.35
N MET A 4 7.24 -11.08 11.12
CA MET A 4 6.24 -11.11 10.05
C MET A 4 6.96 -11.28 8.72
N SER A 5 6.66 -12.37 8.01
CA SER A 5 7.17 -12.61 6.66
C SER A 5 6.54 -11.60 5.69
N ALA A 6 7.33 -11.12 4.72
CA ALA A 6 6.90 -10.18 3.68
C ALA A 6 5.56 -10.56 3.00
N LYS A 7 5.26 -11.85 2.89
CA LYS A 7 3.99 -12.36 2.35
C LYS A 7 2.73 -11.90 3.08
N HIS A 8 2.86 -11.36 4.30
CA HIS A 8 1.72 -10.92 5.12
C HIS A 8 1.42 -9.43 4.94
N VAL A 9 2.37 -8.63 4.47
CA VAL A 9 2.18 -7.17 4.32
C VAL A 9 1.26 -6.85 3.15
N THR A 10 1.44 -7.50 1.97
CA THR A 10 0.55 -7.30 0.81
C THR A 10 -0.87 -7.71 1.13
N LEU A 11 -1.04 -8.84 1.80
CA LEU A 11 -2.36 -9.31 2.18
C LEU A 11 -3.02 -8.34 3.19
N ILE A 12 -2.25 -7.81 4.13
CA ILE A 12 -2.71 -6.88 5.16
C ILE A 12 -3.11 -5.52 4.54
N VAL A 13 -2.29 -4.95 3.67
CA VAL A 13 -2.58 -3.67 3.02
C VAL A 13 -3.73 -3.81 2.02
N LEU A 14 -3.78 -4.90 1.25
CA LEU A 14 -4.90 -5.17 0.34
C LEU A 14 -6.22 -5.40 1.09
N ILE A 15 -6.19 -6.12 2.21
CA ILE A 15 -7.38 -6.39 3.02
C ILE A 15 -7.83 -5.16 3.80
N ALA A 16 -6.92 -4.33 4.30
CA ALA A 16 -7.25 -3.06 4.95
C ALA A 16 -7.88 -2.07 3.97
N LEU A 17 -7.56 -2.16 2.68
CA LEU A 17 -8.16 -1.38 1.60
C LEU A 17 -9.49 -1.96 1.11
N LEU A 18 -9.74 -3.26 1.30
CA LEU A 18 -10.88 -4.00 0.75
C LEU A 18 -12.00 -4.28 1.75
N SER A 19 -11.87 -3.94 3.04
CA SER A 19 -12.96 -4.17 4.00
C SER A 19 -14.00 -3.04 3.90
N PRO A 20 -15.20 -3.30 3.32
CA PRO A 20 -16.27 -3.98 4.06
C PRO A 20 -17.00 -5.14 3.34
N PHE A 21 -16.51 -5.70 2.24
CA PHE A 21 -17.28 -6.69 1.46
C PHE A 21 -16.51 -7.98 1.16
N VAL A 22 -16.61 -8.98 2.06
CA VAL A 22 -16.24 -10.39 1.78
C VAL A 22 -17.50 -11.26 1.93
N PRO A 23 -17.82 -12.13 0.96
CA PRO A 23 -19.01 -12.99 1.06
C PRO A 23 -18.92 -13.99 2.21
N ILE A 24 -20.08 -14.23 2.84
CA ILE A 24 -20.27 -14.81 4.18
C ILE A 24 -19.62 -16.19 4.42
N ASN A 25 -19.37 -17.03 3.42
CA ASN A 25 -18.85 -18.38 3.62
C ASN A 25 -17.32 -18.52 3.62
N THR A 26 -16.61 -17.55 3.04
CA THR A 26 -15.15 -17.41 3.19
C THR A 26 -14.81 -16.59 4.43
N LYS A 27 -15.78 -15.85 4.94
CA LYS A 27 -15.72 -14.92 6.03
C LYS A 27 -15.27 -15.54 7.35
N LEU A 28 -15.79 -16.72 7.72
CA LEU A 28 -15.49 -17.34 9.03
C LEU A 28 -14.06 -17.90 9.15
N ILE A 29 -13.49 -18.38 8.05
CA ILE A 29 -12.11 -18.90 8.02
C ILE A 29 -11.14 -17.74 7.84
N LEU A 30 -11.48 -16.79 6.98
CA LEU A 30 -10.69 -15.60 6.74
C LEU A 30 -10.73 -14.63 7.96
N GLU A 31 -11.88 -14.43 8.60
CA GLU A 31 -12.02 -13.60 9.80
C GLU A 31 -11.14 -14.07 10.95
N LYS A 32 -10.96 -15.37 11.13
CA LYS A 32 -10.10 -15.93 12.18
C LYS A 32 -8.61 -15.73 11.90
N TYR A 33 -8.20 -15.67 10.63
CA TYR A 33 -6.83 -15.37 10.21
C TYR A 33 -6.61 -13.87 9.97
N VAL A 34 -7.63 -13.15 9.49
CA VAL A 34 -7.60 -11.70 9.20
C VAL A 34 -7.66 -10.87 10.47
N ALA A 35 -8.46 -11.28 11.47
CA ALA A 35 -8.54 -10.58 12.76
C ALA A 35 -7.20 -10.57 13.55
N LEU A 36 -6.27 -11.48 13.23
CA LEU A 36 -4.93 -11.52 13.81
C LEU A 36 -3.91 -10.63 13.07
N PHE A 37 -4.22 -10.18 11.83
CA PHE A 37 -3.26 -9.52 10.93
C PHE A 37 -3.84 -8.33 10.14
N ASN A 38 -5.04 -7.87 10.47
CA ASN A 38 -5.64 -6.70 9.82
C ASN A 38 -5.39 -5.47 10.71
N PRO A 39 -4.36 -4.68 10.43
CA PRO A 39 -4.09 -3.50 11.25
C PRO A 39 -5.25 -2.51 11.13
N SER A 40 -5.65 -1.92 12.24
CA SER A 40 -6.60 -0.82 12.25
C SER A 40 -6.03 0.40 11.52
N ARG A 41 -6.91 1.32 11.15
CA ARG A 41 -6.50 2.62 10.57
C ARG A 41 -5.49 3.35 11.45
N GLU A 42 -5.69 3.28 12.77
CA GLU A 42 -4.80 3.88 13.76
C GLU A 42 -3.42 3.22 13.76
N GLU A 43 -3.37 1.89 13.71
CA GLU A 43 -2.10 1.14 13.69
C GLU A 43 -1.28 1.44 12.43
N VAL A 44 -1.93 1.56 11.27
CA VAL A 44 -1.25 1.96 10.02
C VAL A 44 -0.68 3.36 10.14
N ARG A 45 -1.46 4.32 10.63
CA ARG A 45 -1.01 5.71 10.83
C ARG A 45 0.13 5.79 11.82
N GLN A 46 0.00 5.09 12.94
CA GLN A 46 1.04 5.01 13.96
C GLN A 46 2.34 4.40 13.42
N PHE A 47 2.24 3.35 12.61
CA PHE A 47 3.40 2.75 11.96
C PHE A 47 4.17 3.78 11.13
N PHE A 48 3.50 4.53 10.25
CA PHE A 48 4.16 5.53 9.41
C PHE A 48 4.74 6.68 10.23
N CYS A 49 3.99 7.23 11.19
CA CYS A 49 4.50 8.32 12.04
C CYS A 49 5.71 7.87 12.88
N THR A 50 5.65 6.68 13.48
CA THR A 50 6.75 6.14 14.28
C THR A 50 7.98 5.84 13.39
N THR A 51 7.77 5.32 12.19
CA THR A 51 8.85 5.08 11.23
C THR A 51 9.51 6.38 10.82
N TRP A 52 8.72 7.42 10.54
CA TRP A 52 9.26 8.74 10.19
C TRP A 52 10.06 9.36 11.32
N GLN A 53 9.56 9.28 12.56
CA GLN A 53 10.29 9.74 13.73
C GLN A 53 11.62 9.00 13.90
N LYS A 54 11.62 7.66 13.84
CA LYS A 54 12.85 6.85 13.92
C LYS A 54 13.85 7.22 12.83
N HIS A 55 13.38 7.44 11.61
CA HIS A 55 14.20 7.83 10.48
C HIS A 55 14.87 9.18 10.74
N THR A 56 14.11 10.18 11.17
CA THR A 56 14.64 11.53 11.45
C THR A 56 15.59 11.56 12.67
N ASP A 57 15.36 10.70 13.64
CA ASP A 57 16.21 10.57 14.83
C ASP A 57 17.46 9.71 14.59
N GLY A 58 17.61 9.10 13.41
CA GLY A 58 18.71 8.18 13.09
C GLY A 58 18.66 6.86 13.86
N SER A 59 17.47 6.45 14.33
CA SER A 59 17.25 5.19 15.02
C SER A 59 17.29 3.99 14.08
N LEU A 60 17.56 2.80 14.63
CA LEU A 60 17.55 1.56 13.84
C LEU A 60 16.14 1.26 13.31
N LEU A 61 16.06 1.04 12.01
CA LEU A 61 14.83 0.67 11.29
C LEU A 61 14.81 -0.82 10.99
N THR A 62 13.64 -1.43 11.11
CA THR A 62 13.39 -2.76 10.56
C THR A 62 13.37 -2.72 9.02
N PRO A 63 13.51 -3.87 8.31
CA PRO A 63 13.45 -3.87 6.84
C PRO A 63 12.18 -3.23 6.26
N LEU A 64 11.03 -3.39 6.90
CA LEU A 64 9.78 -2.75 6.46
C LEU A 64 9.80 -1.24 6.70
N GLU A 65 10.29 -0.79 7.86
CA GLU A 65 10.47 0.63 8.16
C GLU A 65 11.48 1.29 7.21
N MET A 66 12.55 0.59 6.83
CA MET A 66 13.51 1.08 5.83
C MET A 66 12.84 1.30 4.46
N LEU A 67 12.04 0.35 4.00
CA LEU A 67 11.31 0.49 2.75
C LEU A 67 10.29 1.64 2.82
N ALA A 68 9.57 1.76 3.95
CA ALA A 68 8.62 2.84 4.17
C ALA A 68 9.31 4.21 4.19
N SER A 69 10.45 4.34 4.88
CA SER A 69 11.18 5.62 4.97
C SER A 69 11.67 6.10 3.59
N GLN A 70 12.10 5.20 2.71
CA GLN A 70 12.48 5.54 1.33
C GLN A 70 11.32 6.21 0.56
N TRP A 71 10.10 5.67 0.69
CA TRP A 71 8.93 6.28 0.06
C TRP A 71 8.52 7.59 0.71
N MET A 72 8.65 7.72 2.05
CA MET A 72 8.37 8.98 2.76
C MET A 72 9.35 10.10 2.37
N GLU A 73 10.62 9.78 2.11
CA GLU A 73 11.61 10.75 1.62
C GLU A 73 11.24 11.30 0.24
N LEU A 74 10.66 10.46 -0.64
CA LEU A 74 10.22 10.83 -1.97
C LEU A 74 8.90 11.62 -1.96
N HIS A 75 8.23 11.75 -0.79
CA HIS A 75 6.97 12.45 -0.60
C HIS A 75 7.09 13.57 0.45
N PRO A 76 7.86 14.64 0.17
CA PRO A 76 8.04 15.74 1.11
C PRO A 76 6.72 16.41 1.53
N GLU A 77 5.70 16.36 0.67
CA GLU A 77 4.36 16.88 0.95
C GLU A 77 3.64 16.19 2.11
N PHE A 78 4.06 14.96 2.47
CA PHE A 78 3.47 14.20 3.58
C PHE A 78 4.25 14.34 4.89
N GLN A 79 5.47 14.89 4.88
CA GLN A 79 6.34 14.92 6.05
C GLN A 79 5.76 15.71 7.22
N ALA A 80 4.99 16.76 6.94
CA ALA A 80 4.34 17.55 7.97
C ALA A 80 3.36 16.72 8.80
N ILE A 81 2.48 15.94 8.14
CA ILE A 81 1.51 15.09 8.85
C ILE A 81 2.17 13.87 9.50
N LEU A 82 3.24 13.33 8.91
CA LEU A 82 4.01 12.24 9.49
C LEU A 82 4.75 12.64 10.77
N SER A 83 5.08 13.93 10.89
CA SER A 83 5.73 14.51 12.08
C SER A 83 4.75 14.91 13.19
N ASP A 84 3.45 14.81 12.95
CA ASP A 84 2.40 15.11 13.92
C ASP A 84 1.50 13.86 14.16
N PRO A 85 1.92 12.91 15.02
CA PRO A 85 1.14 11.69 15.28
C PRO A 85 -0.28 11.96 15.77
N SER A 86 -0.49 13.01 16.56
CA SER A 86 -1.83 13.35 17.09
C SER A 86 -2.74 13.86 15.99
N GLY A 87 -2.30 14.81 15.18
CA GLY A 87 -3.03 15.29 14.02
C GLY A 87 -3.26 14.18 12.98
N ALA A 88 -2.26 13.30 12.79
CA ALA A 88 -2.37 12.16 11.91
C ALA A 88 -3.49 11.19 12.30
N LEU A 89 -3.69 10.94 13.60
CA LEU A 89 -4.75 10.04 14.09
C LEU A 89 -6.14 10.66 13.98
N GLU A 90 -6.27 11.96 14.19
CA GLU A 90 -7.56 12.66 14.21
C GLU A 90 -8.03 13.08 12.81
N GLN A 91 -7.11 13.34 11.87
CA GLN A 91 -7.46 13.89 10.56
C GLN A 91 -8.28 12.92 9.70
N GLU A 92 -9.41 13.43 9.18
CA GLU A 92 -10.23 12.71 8.21
C GLU A 92 -9.86 13.11 6.78
N PHE A 93 -9.48 12.09 5.98
CA PHE A 93 -9.18 12.23 4.56
C PHE A 93 -10.38 11.71 3.77
N THR A 94 -11.23 12.60 3.30
CA THR A 94 -12.39 12.25 2.48
C THR A 94 -12.23 12.78 1.06
N PRO A 95 -12.79 12.10 0.05
CA PRO A 95 -12.73 12.54 -1.35
C PRO A 95 -13.25 13.97 -1.55
N GLU A 96 -14.25 14.37 -0.76
CA GLU A 96 -14.89 15.71 -0.85
C GLU A 96 -13.92 16.83 -0.47
N LYS A 97 -12.92 16.54 0.36
CA LYS A 97 -11.89 17.52 0.75
C LYS A 97 -10.79 17.67 -0.31
N GLY A 98 -10.76 16.79 -1.33
CA GLY A 98 -9.74 16.81 -2.38
C GLY A 98 -8.31 16.64 -1.87
N ILE A 99 -8.14 16.14 -0.64
CA ILE A 99 -6.84 15.94 0.00
C ILE A 99 -6.44 14.47 -0.16
N THR A 100 -5.28 14.22 -0.75
CA THR A 100 -4.71 12.88 -0.82
C THR A 100 -4.50 12.33 0.58
N ASN A 101 -4.94 11.10 0.83
CA ASN A 101 -4.64 10.40 2.08
C ASN A 101 -3.20 9.87 2.04
N PRO A 102 -2.27 10.46 2.80
CA PRO A 102 -0.86 10.09 2.75
C PRO A 102 -0.62 8.64 3.21
N PHE A 103 -1.40 8.17 4.18
CA PHE A 103 -1.25 6.81 4.71
C PHE A 103 -1.70 5.76 3.70
N LEU A 104 -2.78 6.03 2.96
CA LEU A 104 -3.22 5.18 1.85
C LEU A 104 -2.17 5.17 0.73
N HIS A 105 -1.69 6.33 0.33
CA HIS A 105 -0.70 6.49 -0.72
C HIS A 105 0.60 5.73 -0.42
N LEU A 106 1.17 5.94 0.77
CA LEU A 106 2.38 5.24 1.22
C LEU A 106 2.15 3.73 1.38
N SER A 107 0.96 3.30 1.84
CA SER A 107 0.59 1.89 1.90
C SER A 107 0.54 1.25 0.50
N MET A 108 0.08 1.98 -0.50
CA MET A 108 0.07 1.50 -1.89
C MET A 108 1.49 1.35 -2.43
N HIS A 109 2.41 2.27 -2.15
CA HIS A 109 3.83 2.11 -2.48
C HIS A 109 4.43 0.85 -1.86
N LEU A 110 4.18 0.58 -0.57
CA LEU A 110 4.65 -0.64 0.09
C LEU A 110 4.08 -1.90 -0.57
N SER A 111 2.79 -1.89 -0.88
CA SER A 111 2.13 -3.02 -1.54
C SER A 111 2.71 -3.31 -2.92
N ILE A 112 2.92 -2.27 -3.73
CA ILE A 112 3.51 -2.38 -5.07
C ILE A 112 4.96 -2.87 -4.99
N SER A 113 5.75 -2.32 -4.06
CA SER A 113 7.14 -2.76 -3.84
C SER A 113 7.21 -4.24 -3.47
N GLU A 114 6.29 -4.72 -2.63
CA GLU A 114 6.21 -6.14 -2.31
C GLU A 114 5.79 -6.97 -3.51
N GLN A 115 4.74 -6.57 -4.25
CA GLN A 115 4.32 -7.27 -5.47
C GLN A 115 5.50 -7.43 -6.46
N ILE A 116 6.26 -6.36 -6.68
CA ILE A 116 7.45 -6.39 -7.54
C ILE A 116 8.51 -7.31 -6.97
N SER A 117 8.76 -7.28 -5.66
CA SER A 117 9.83 -8.06 -5.01
C SER A 117 9.59 -9.58 -5.09
N ILE A 118 8.32 -10.01 -5.02
CA ILE A 118 7.94 -11.43 -5.07
C ILE A 118 7.40 -11.86 -6.44
N ASP A 119 7.32 -10.93 -7.42
CA ASP A 119 6.73 -11.12 -8.75
C ASP A 119 5.29 -11.66 -8.69
N GLN A 120 4.43 -11.02 -7.89
CA GLN A 120 3.02 -11.37 -7.77
C GLN A 120 2.12 -10.14 -7.97
N PRO A 121 1.26 -10.16 -9.01
CA PRO A 121 1.01 -11.25 -9.97
C PRO A 121 2.20 -11.49 -10.90
N PRO A 122 2.37 -12.73 -11.43
CA PRO A 122 3.53 -13.09 -12.24
C PRO A 122 3.71 -12.18 -13.45
N GLY A 123 4.91 -11.59 -13.59
CA GLY A 123 5.26 -10.66 -14.67
C GLY A 123 5.19 -9.17 -14.28
N ILE A 124 4.68 -8.83 -13.10
CA ILE A 124 4.64 -7.42 -12.63
C ILE A 124 6.04 -6.82 -12.51
N ARG A 125 7.02 -7.61 -12.06
CA ARG A 125 8.40 -7.18 -11.94
C ARG A 125 8.98 -6.75 -13.29
N GLN A 126 8.72 -7.52 -14.34
CA GLN A 126 9.19 -7.18 -15.68
C GLN A 126 8.54 -5.89 -16.18
N ILE A 127 7.23 -5.73 -15.97
CA ILE A 127 6.48 -4.53 -16.36
C ILE A 127 7.04 -3.31 -15.63
N ALA A 128 7.19 -3.38 -14.29
CA ALA A 128 7.73 -2.30 -13.48
C ALA A 128 9.13 -1.88 -13.94
N ASN A 129 10.03 -2.84 -14.18
CA ASN A 129 11.38 -2.56 -14.67
C ASN A 129 11.38 -1.90 -16.05
N THR A 130 10.47 -2.30 -16.95
CA THR A 130 10.35 -1.70 -18.28
C THR A 130 9.83 -0.29 -18.18
N LEU A 131 8.82 -0.07 -17.33
CA LEU A 131 8.20 1.23 -17.12
C LEU A 131 9.17 2.21 -16.47
N SER A 132 9.92 1.78 -15.44
CA SER A 132 10.97 2.58 -14.80
C SER A 132 12.02 3.05 -15.79
N LYS A 133 12.46 2.17 -16.70
CA LYS A 133 13.41 2.55 -17.77
C LYS A 133 12.82 3.52 -18.78
N LYS A 134 11.52 3.32 -19.15
CA LYS A 134 10.81 4.20 -20.06
C LYS A 134 10.65 5.62 -19.52
N LEU A 135 10.40 5.73 -18.20
CA LEU A 135 10.17 7.00 -17.52
C LEU A 135 11.43 7.60 -16.89
N ASP A 136 12.54 6.87 -16.91
CA ASP A 136 13.79 7.21 -16.20
C ASP A 136 13.55 7.53 -14.70
N SER A 137 12.54 6.89 -14.12
CA SER A 137 12.11 7.10 -12.73
C SER A 137 11.33 5.90 -12.19
N GLU A 138 11.84 5.31 -11.12
CA GLU A 138 11.12 4.25 -10.39
C GLU A 138 9.90 4.83 -9.66
N HIS A 139 10.02 6.02 -9.10
CA HIS A 139 8.96 6.72 -8.40
C HIS A 139 7.76 6.97 -9.32
N GLU A 140 8.00 7.54 -10.51
CA GLU A 140 6.95 7.79 -11.48
C GLU A 140 6.33 6.49 -12.01
N ALA A 141 7.16 5.47 -12.24
CA ALA A 141 6.66 4.15 -12.64
C ALA A 141 5.73 3.56 -11.59
N GLN A 142 6.07 3.67 -10.30
CA GLN A 142 5.19 3.20 -9.23
C GLN A 142 3.90 4.00 -9.13
N HIS A 143 3.90 5.30 -9.38
CA HIS A 143 2.68 6.10 -9.43
C HIS A 143 1.75 5.63 -10.56
N GLN A 144 2.27 5.35 -11.77
CA GLN A 144 1.45 4.81 -12.85
C GLN A 144 0.89 3.41 -12.52
N ILE A 145 1.70 2.56 -11.87
CA ILE A 145 1.23 1.27 -11.37
C ILE A 145 0.14 1.45 -10.31
N MET A 146 0.30 2.44 -9.43
CA MET A 146 -0.65 2.78 -8.37
C MET A 146 -2.01 3.21 -8.92
N GLU A 147 -2.03 3.99 -9.99
CA GLU A 147 -3.27 4.37 -10.66
C GLU A 147 -4.01 3.15 -11.21
N CYS A 148 -3.31 2.24 -11.89
CA CYS A 148 -3.90 0.99 -12.37
C CYS A 148 -4.44 0.14 -11.22
N LEU A 149 -3.69 0.00 -10.13
CA LEU A 149 -4.11 -0.75 -8.94
C LEU A 149 -5.35 -0.12 -8.33
N GLY A 150 -5.38 1.21 -8.17
CA GLY A 150 -6.51 1.96 -7.65
C GLY A 150 -7.78 1.76 -8.49
N GLN A 151 -7.68 1.80 -9.81
CA GLN A 151 -8.81 1.57 -10.72
C GLN A 151 -9.38 0.15 -10.58
N VAL A 152 -8.51 -0.87 -10.54
CA VAL A 152 -8.97 -2.26 -10.41
C VAL A 152 -9.56 -2.54 -9.03
N LEU A 153 -9.01 -1.94 -7.97
CA LEU A 153 -9.57 -2.00 -6.62
C LEU A 153 -10.95 -1.36 -6.56
N TRP A 154 -11.10 -0.16 -7.12
CA TRP A 154 -12.39 0.54 -7.17
C TRP A 154 -13.44 -0.26 -7.93
N GLN A 155 -13.07 -0.83 -9.08
CA GLN A 155 -13.95 -1.70 -9.87
C GLN A 155 -14.40 -2.93 -9.07
N ALA A 156 -13.46 -3.63 -8.43
CA ALA A 156 -13.75 -4.79 -7.61
C ALA A 156 -14.70 -4.48 -6.45
N GLN A 157 -14.50 -3.32 -5.79
CA GLN A 157 -15.40 -2.85 -4.74
C GLN A 157 -16.81 -2.55 -5.26
N ARG A 158 -16.92 -1.84 -6.38
CA ARG A 158 -18.20 -1.51 -6.99
C ARG A 158 -18.99 -2.74 -7.41
N ASP A 159 -18.30 -3.73 -7.97
CA ASP A 159 -18.92 -4.95 -8.50
C ASP A 159 -19.03 -6.05 -7.44
N ALA A 160 -18.65 -5.79 -6.19
CA ALA A 160 -18.59 -6.75 -5.08
C ALA A 160 -17.86 -8.05 -5.48
N SER A 161 -16.79 -7.93 -6.27
CA SER A 161 -15.99 -9.03 -6.82
C SER A 161 -14.61 -9.08 -6.19
N ALA A 162 -13.90 -10.20 -6.37
CA ALA A 162 -12.47 -10.27 -6.05
C ALA A 162 -11.66 -9.46 -7.08
N LEU A 163 -10.48 -8.96 -6.64
CA LEU A 163 -9.54 -8.30 -7.53
C LEU A 163 -9.08 -9.30 -8.62
N ASP A 164 -9.26 -8.92 -9.87
CA ASP A 164 -8.81 -9.72 -11.02
C ASP A 164 -7.36 -9.35 -11.39
N ALA A 165 -6.44 -10.26 -11.09
CA ALA A 165 -5.03 -10.10 -11.40
C ALA A 165 -4.74 -9.98 -12.90
N ASN A 166 -5.57 -10.60 -13.77
CA ASN A 166 -5.39 -10.51 -15.21
C ASN A 166 -5.76 -9.11 -15.72
N THR A 167 -6.91 -8.58 -15.30
CA THR A 167 -7.33 -7.20 -15.61
C THR A 167 -6.28 -6.19 -15.13
N TYR A 168 -5.72 -6.40 -13.94
CA TYR A 168 -4.63 -5.56 -13.43
C TYR A 168 -3.40 -5.61 -14.34
N LEU A 169 -2.88 -6.79 -14.66
CA LEU A 169 -1.73 -6.95 -15.54
C LEU A 169 -1.98 -6.42 -16.96
N GLU A 170 -3.20 -6.56 -17.48
CA GLU A 170 -3.57 -5.99 -18.77
C GLU A 170 -3.54 -4.46 -18.76
N SER A 171 -4.03 -3.84 -17.68
CA SER A 171 -3.96 -2.38 -17.54
C SER A 171 -2.52 -1.88 -17.46
N LEU A 172 -1.65 -2.60 -16.74
CA LEU A 172 -0.22 -2.28 -16.66
C LEU A 172 0.49 -2.44 -18.00
N ARG A 173 0.18 -3.48 -18.78
CA ARG A 173 0.79 -3.68 -20.11
C ARG A 173 0.46 -2.55 -21.10
N LYS A 174 -0.66 -1.87 -20.93
CA LYS A 174 -1.03 -0.71 -21.78
C LYS A 174 -0.15 0.52 -21.53
N LEU A 175 0.59 0.55 -20.42
CA LEU A 175 1.51 1.63 -20.09
C LEU A 175 2.86 1.49 -20.82
N LEU A 176 3.20 0.30 -21.31
CA LEU A 176 4.47 0.02 -21.98
C LEU A 176 4.44 0.50 -23.44
#